data_feaa7f48b43cc6c240c13f6a91a73c29
#
_entry.id   feaa7f48b43cc6c240c13f6a91a73c29
#
_cell.length_a   1.000
_cell.length_b   1.000
_cell.length_c   1.000
_cell.angle_alpha   90.00
_cell.angle_beta   90.00
_cell.angle_gamma   90.00
#
_symmetry.space_group_name_H-M   'P 1'
#
loop_
_entity.id
_entity.type
_entity.pdbx_description
1 polymer ?
#
loop_
_entity_poly.entity_id
_entity_poly.type
_entity_poly.pdbx_seq_one_letter_code
_entity_poly.pdbx_strand_id
1 'polypeptide(L)'
;MQPVISIQQLSKTYASGHPALKTINLDIHKGEIFALLGPNGAGKTTLISIICGIVNPGDGKVLVDGHDIISDYRAARSKIGLVPQELFNEGFESVLATVKFTRGLFGKAPDPAYLEQLLRDLSLWDKRDARIFELSGGMKRRVMIAKALSHQPQILFLDEPTAGVDVELRRDMWNMVRGLRERGVTIILTTHYIE
;
A
#
# COMPACT_ATOMS: atom_id res chain seq x y z
N MET A 1 9.48 5.85 21.25
CA MET A 1 9.51 4.77 20.23
C MET A 1 10.00 5.38 18.93
N GLN A 2 10.84 4.68 18.17
CA GLN A 2 11.24 5.18 16.85
C GLN A 2 10.05 5.07 15.90
N PRO A 3 9.79 6.11 15.07
CA PRO A 3 8.76 6.05 14.05
C PRO A 3 9.12 5.02 12.97
N VAL A 4 8.13 4.32 12.43
CA VAL A 4 8.32 3.41 11.30
C VAL A 4 8.42 4.18 9.97
N ILE A 5 7.84 5.38 9.90
CA ILE A 5 8.06 6.36 8.85
C ILE A 5 8.41 7.68 9.51
N SER A 6 9.50 8.30 9.08
CA SER A 6 9.90 9.65 9.51
C SER A 6 10.15 10.52 8.29
N ILE A 7 9.45 11.64 8.23
CA ILE A 7 9.52 12.62 7.14
C ILE A 7 9.98 13.95 7.74
N GLN A 8 11.06 14.49 7.20
CA GLN A 8 11.69 15.72 7.69
C GLN A 8 11.87 16.72 6.55
N GLN A 9 11.23 17.88 6.67
CA GLN A 9 11.33 19.02 5.77
C GLN A 9 11.07 18.66 4.29
N LEU A 10 10.19 17.69 4.03
CA LEU A 10 9.93 17.18 2.69
C LEU A 10 9.18 18.23 1.84
N SER A 11 9.77 18.57 0.72
CA SER A 11 9.17 19.45 -0.29
C SER A 11 9.23 18.80 -1.67
N LYS A 12 8.25 19.10 -2.51
CA LYS A 12 8.21 18.63 -3.90
C LYS A 12 7.55 19.66 -4.80
N THR A 13 8.29 20.11 -5.81
CA THR A 13 7.76 20.87 -6.93
C THR A 13 7.99 20.08 -8.21
N TYR A 14 6.95 19.94 -9.02
CA TYR A 14 7.05 19.27 -10.32
C TYR A 14 7.68 20.20 -11.38
N ALA A 15 8.17 19.62 -12.48
CA ALA A 15 8.78 20.37 -13.58
C ALA A 15 7.85 21.44 -14.19
N SER A 16 6.52 21.25 -14.05
CA SER A 16 5.50 22.24 -14.42
C SER A 16 5.47 23.49 -13.53
N GLY A 17 6.30 23.54 -12.47
CA GLY A 17 6.27 24.62 -11.47
C GLY A 17 5.21 24.44 -10.38
N HIS A 18 4.42 23.33 -10.41
CA HIS A 18 3.39 23.09 -9.40
C HIS A 18 4.01 22.57 -8.09
N PRO A 19 3.85 23.31 -6.96
CA PRO A 19 4.32 22.87 -5.65
C PRO A 19 3.34 21.85 -5.05
N ALA A 20 3.68 20.58 -5.09
CA ALA A 20 2.83 19.49 -4.59
C ALA A 20 2.95 19.28 -3.08
N LEU A 21 4.15 19.44 -2.52
CA LEU A 21 4.43 19.34 -1.09
C LEU A 21 5.28 20.52 -0.62
N LYS A 22 4.94 21.08 0.56
CA LYS A 22 5.62 22.23 1.13
C LYS A 22 6.04 21.91 2.57
N THR A 23 7.31 21.59 2.77
CA THR A 23 7.95 21.45 4.09
C THR A 23 7.18 20.51 5.04
N ILE A 24 6.89 19.30 4.58
CA ILE A 24 6.15 18.31 5.36
C ILE A 24 7.07 17.71 6.43
N ASN A 25 6.59 17.68 7.67
CA ASN A 25 7.18 16.95 8.78
C ASN A 25 6.13 16.00 9.35
N LEU A 26 6.44 14.70 9.43
CA LEU A 26 5.48 13.70 9.87
C LEU A 26 6.22 12.47 10.37
N ASP A 27 5.80 11.97 11.54
CA ASP A 27 6.22 10.68 12.07
C ASP A 27 5.00 9.77 12.21
N ILE A 28 5.13 8.52 11.74
CA ILE A 28 4.10 7.48 11.86
C ILE A 28 4.71 6.32 12.65
N HIS A 29 3.99 5.83 13.65
CA HIS A 29 4.48 4.77 14.52
C HIS A 29 3.98 3.39 14.08
N LYS A 30 4.70 2.35 14.49
CA LYS A 30 4.37 0.97 14.16
C LYS A 30 3.00 0.57 14.71
N GLY A 31 2.19 -0.10 13.87
CA GLY A 31 0.87 -0.62 14.25
C GLY A 31 -0.25 0.44 14.27
N GLU A 32 0.01 1.65 13.77
CA GLU A 32 -1.04 2.67 13.59
C GLU A 32 -1.83 2.46 12.30
N ILE A 33 -3.07 2.94 12.31
CA ILE A 33 -3.82 3.26 11.09
C ILE A 33 -3.77 4.77 10.94
N PHE A 34 -3.07 5.25 9.93
CA PHE A 34 -2.88 6.67 9.67
C PHE A 34 -3.64 7.08 8.42
N ALA A 35 -4.57 8.03 8.55
CA ALA A 35 -5.36 8.51 7.44
C ALA A 35 -4.89 9.89 6.95
N LEU A 36 -4.54 9.98 5.68
CA LEU A 36 -4.26 11.24 4.98
C LEU A 36 -5.57 11.78 4.41
N LEU A 37 -6.07 12.84 5.01
CA LEU A 37 -7.33 13.50 4.62
C LEU A 37 -7.05 14.74 3.80
N GLY A 38 -7.87 15.02 2.81
CA GLY A 38 -7.80 16.25 2.03
C GLY A 38 -8.41 16.13 0.63
N PRO A 39 -8.66 17.25 -0.04
CA PRO A 39 -9.24 17.28 -1.38
C PRO A 39 -8.28 16.71 -2.44
N ASN A 40 -8.79 16.52 -3.66
CA ASN A 40 -7.95 16.21 -4.81
C ASN A 40 -6.92 17.32 -5.03
N GLY A 41 -5.69 16.92 -5.36
CA GLY A 41 -4.59 17.85 -5.53
C GLY A 41 -3.90 18.31 -4.24
N ALA A 42 -4.32 17.84 -3.05
CA ALA A 42 -3.67 18.19 -1.77
C ALA A 42 -2.28 17.53 -1.57
N GLY A 43 -1.77 16.79 -2.55
CA GLY A 43 -0.45 16.16 -2.49
C GLY A 43 -0.43 14.76 -1.84
N LYS A 44 -1.58 14.18 -1.45
CA LYS A 44 -1.65 12.86 -0.79
C LYS A 44 -0.96 11.76 -1.60
N THR A 45 -1.37 11.60 -2.85
CA THR A 45 -0.77 10.60 -3.77
C THR A 45 0.71 10.90 -4.05
N THR A 46 1.10 12.18 -4.13
CA THR A 46 2.51 12.57 -4.28
C THR A 46 3.33 12.13 -3.05
N LEU A 47 2.81 12.34 -1.84
CA LEU A 47 3.48 11.93 -0.61
C LEU A 47 3.67 10.42 -0.55
N ILE A 48 2.61 9.64 -0.81
CA ILE A 48 2.69 8.18 -0.89
C ILE A 48 3.70 7.73 -1.95
N SER A 49 3.63 8.32 -3.15
CA SER A 49 4.53 7.96 -4.26
C SER A 49 6.00 8.23 -3.94
N ILE A 50 6.30 9.29 -3.17
CA ILE A 50 7.67 9.56 -2.70
C ILE A 50 8.10 8.52 -1.68
N ILE A 51 7.29 8.23 -0.66
CA ILE A 51 7.63 7.24 0.38
C ILE A 51 7.84 5.85 -0.25
N CYS A 52 7.00 5.48 -1.22
CA CYS A 52 7.11 4.20 -1.94
C CYS A 52 8.23 4.19 -3.00
N GLY A 53 8.93 5.32 -3.21
CA GLY A 53 10.04 5.43 -4.15
C GLY A 53 9.65 5.41 -5.63
N ILE A 54 8.41 5.79 -5.96
CA ILE A 54 7.91 5.95 -7.34
C ILE A 54 8.28 7.33 -7.88
N VAL A 55 8.23 8.35 -7.01
CA VAL A 55 8.58 9.72 -7.33
C VAL A 55 9.76 10.15 -6.46
N ASN A 56 10.76 10.79 -7.06
CA ASN A 56 11.87 11.34 -6.28
C ASN A 56 11.41 12.57 -5.48
N PRO A 57 11.87 12.72 -4.21
CA PRO A 57 11.63 13.94 -3.44
C PRO A 57 12.27 15.15 -4.13
N GLY A 58 11.86 16.36 -3.73
CA GLY A 58 12.61 17.58 -3.98
C GLY A 58 13.67 17.74 -2.91
N ASP A 59 13.30 18.41 -1.80
CA ASP A 59 14.14 18.58 -0.62
C ASP A 59 13.62 17.77 0.55
N GLY A 60 14.45 17.63 1.58
CA GLY A 60 14.10 16.93 2.81
C GLY A 60 14.54 15.48 2.83
N LYS A 61 14.13 14.76 3.87
CA LYS A 61 14.53 13.37 4.14
C LYS A 61 13.34 12.52 4.51
N VAL A 62 13.31 11.28 4.00
CA VAL A 62 12.30 10.29 4.36
C VAL A 62 12.99 8.99 4.75
N LEU A 63 12.65 8.49 5.94
CA LEU A 63 13.12 7.21 6.45
C LEU A 63 11.93 6.25 6.58
N VAL A 64 12.14 5.00 6.19
CA VAL A 64 11.20 3.88 6.35
C VAL A 64 11.91 2.80 7.16
N ASP A 65 11.42 2.52 8.36
CA ASP A 65 12.05 1.59 9.31
C ASP A 65 13.57 1.89 9.50
N GLY A 66 13.92 3.18 9.57
CA GLY A 66 15.31 3.65 9.68
C GLY A 66 16.11 3.70 8.37
N HIS A 67 15.56 3.19 7.26
CA HIS A 67 16.23 3.18 5.94
C HIS A 67 15.86 4.40 5.12
N ASP A 68 16.84 5.11 4.60
CA ASP A 68 16.63 6.24 3.71
C ASP A 68 16.10 5.77 2.34
N ILE A 69 15.01 6.39 1.88
CA ILE A 69 14.33 5.98 0.64
C ILE A 69 15.15 6.20 -0.63
N ILE A 70 16.24 6.95 -0.57
CA ILE A 70 17.14 7.22 -1.70
C ILE A 70 18.41 6.38 -1.61
N SER A 71 19.18 6.52 -0.53
CA SER A 71 20.46 5.85 -0.38
C SER A 71 20.31 4.36 -0.04
N ASP A 72 19.26 3.95 0.66
CA ASP A 72 18.96 2.57 1.05
C ASP A 72 17.58 2.10 0.54
N TYR A 73 17.27 2.46 -0.69
CA TYR A 73 15.93 2.30 -1.28
C TYR A 73 15.46 0.83 -1.33
N ARG A 74 16.36 -0.14 -1.46
CA ARG A 74 15.99 -1.57 -1.51
C ARG A 74 15.45 -2.04 -0.18
N ALA A 75 16.13 -1.70 0.91
CA ALA A 75 15.69 -2.03 2.26
C ALA A 75 14.38 -1.30 2.59
N ALA A 76 14.29 0.00 2.31
CA ALA A 76 13.07 0.78 2.50
C ALA A 76 11.87 0.17 1.76
N ARG A 77 12.00 -0.10 0.45
CA ARG A 77 10.91 -0.67 -0.37
C ARG A 77 10.51 -2.08 0.05
N SER A 78 11.44 -2.89 0.57
CA SER A 78 11.13 -4.24 1.06
C SER A 78 10.16 -4.24 2.24
N LYS A 79 10.03 -3.11 2.94
CA LYS A 79 9.13 -2.92 4.09
C LYS A 79 7.74 -2.45 3.71
N ILE A 80 7.52 -2.08 2.44
CA ILE A 80 6.32 -1.41 1.97
C ILE A 80 5.53 -2.30 1.01
N GLY A 81 4.22 -2.37 1.22
CA GLY A 81 3.23 -2.79 0.24
C GLY A 81 2.41 -1.58 -0.21
N LEU A 82 2.10 -1.49 -1.50
CA LEU A 82 1.28 -0.41 -2.06
C LEU A 82 0.11 -0.97 -2.85
N VAL A 83 -1.07 -0.49 -2.54
CA VAL A 83 -2.30 -0.69 -3.32
C VAL A 83 -2.70 0.65 -3.92
N PRO A 84 -2.51 0.85 -5.23
CA PRO A 84 -2.86 2.10 -5.89
C PRO A 84 -4.38 2.23 -6.03
N GLN A 85 -4.84 3.47 -6.28
CA GLN A 85 -6.25 3.78 -6.50
C GLN A 85 -6.84 3.04 -7.70
N GLU A 86 -6.10 3.01 -8.82
CA GLU A 86 -6.55 2.34 -10.03
C GLU A 86 -6.31 0.84 -9.97
N LEU A 87 -7.34 0.07 -10.35
CA LEU A 87 -7.24 -1.37 -10.52
C LEU A 87 -6.66 -1.67 -11.91
N PHE A 88 -5.40 -2.07 -11.97
CA PHE A 88 -4.84 -2.59 -13.22
C PHE A 88 -5.44 -3.96 -13.52
N ASN A 89 -6.20 -4.04 -14.62
CA ASN A 89 -6.92 -5.24 -15.06
C ASN A 89 -6.05 -6.22 -15.86
N GLU A 90 -4.75 -6.16 -15.77
CA GLU A 90 -3.84 -7.06 -16.49
C GLU A 90 -3.75 -8.41 -15.78
N GLY A 91 -4.74 -9.27 -15.99
CA GLY A 91 -4.75 -10.51 -15.25
C GLY A 91 -5.20 -11.73 -16.04
N PHE A 92 -4.41 -12.16 -17.03
CA PHE A 92 -4.54 -13.50 -17.61
C PHE A 92 -4.04 -14.59 -16.67
N GLU A 93 -3.24 -14.22 -15.67
CA GLU A 93 -2.70 -15.10 -14.63
C GLU A 93 -3.74 -15.40 -13.54
N SER A 94 -3.56 -16.54 -12.87
CA SER A 94 -4.38 -16.88 -11.71
C SER A 94 -4.00 -16.05 -10.49
N VAL A 95 -4.92 -15.95 -9.54
CA VAL A 95 -4.71 -15.25 -8.26
C VAL A 95 -3.44 -15.77 -7.57
N LEU A 96 -3.30 -17.09 -7.43
CA LEU A 96 -2.16 -17.71 -6.75
C LEU A 96 -0.85 -17.49 -7.50
N ALA A 97 -0.84 -17.60 -8.83
CA ALA A 97 0.35 -17.33 -9.65
C ALA A 97 0.82 -15.89 -9.47
N THR A 98 -0.10 -14.94 -9.47
CA THR A 98 0.18 -13.51 -9.30
C THR A 98 0.83 -13.19 -7.96
N VAL A 99 0.31 -13.73 -6.83
CA VAL A 99 0.91 -13.46 -5.51
C VAL A 99 2.27 -14.16 -5.33
N LYS A 100 2.43 -15.37 -5.89
CA LYS A 100 3.73 -16.07 -5.91
C LYS A 100 4.78 -15.26 -6.69
N PHE A 101 4.43 -14.80 -7.87
CA PHE A 101 5.30 -14.00 -8.72
C PHE A 101 5.70 -12.68 -8.02
N THR A 102 4.73 -11.97 -7.46
CA THR A 102 5.01 -10.71 -6.74
C THR A 102 5.94 -10.93 -5.55
N ARG A 103 5.73 -12.00 -4.77
CA ARG A 103 6.66 -12.36 -3.68
C ARG A 103 8.09 -12.58 -4.19
N GLY A 104 8.24 -13.27 -5.32
CA GLY A 104 9.54 -13.51 -5.96
C GLY A 104 10.22 -12.22 -6.44
N LEU A 105 9.46 -11.24 -6.95
CA LEU A 105 10.00 -9.94 -7.35
C LEU A 105 10.65 -9.17 -6.20
N PHE A 106 10.17 -9.38 -4.97
CA PHE A 106 10.78 -8.82 -3.75
C PHE A 106 11.92 -9.68 -3.20
N GLY A 107 12.37 -10.72 -3.93
CA GLY A 107 13.47 -11.58 -3.52
C GLY A 107 13.14 -12.49 -2.33
N LYS A 108 11.86 -12.70 -2.01
CA LYS A 108 11.44 -13.57 -0.92
C LYS A 108 11.33 -15.02 -1.36
N ALA A 109 11.86 -15.93 -0.54
CA ALA A 109 11.72 -17.36 -0.78
C ALA A 109 10.23 -17.78 -0.85
N PRO A 110 9.88 -18.83 -1.62
CA PRO A 110 8.55 -19.40 -1.62
C PRO A 110 8.07 -19.74 -0.21
N ASP A 111 6.83 -19.36 0.11
CA ASP A 111 6.17 -19.65 1.38
C ASP A 111 4.70 -19.97 1.10
N PRO A 112 4.40 -21.21 0.68
CA PRO A 112 3.04 -21.61 0.33
C PRO A 112 2.06 -21.50 1.50
N ALA A 113 2.52 -21.80 2.73
CA ALA A 113 1.67 -21.73 3.91
C ALA A 113 1.23 -20.29 4.22
N TYR A 114 2.16 -19.34 4.14
CA TYR A 114 1.83 -17.93 4.31
C TYR A 114 0.88 -17.43 3.21
N LEU A 115 1.14 -17.76 1.93
CA LEU A 115 0.29 -17.32 0.82
C LEU A 115 -1.12 -17.93 0.88
N GLU A 116 -1.23 -19.19 1.30
CA GLU A 116 -2.54 -19.80 1.56
C GLU A 116 -3.29 -19.06 2.67
N GLN A 117 -2.65 -18.81 3.80
CA GLN A 117 -3.27 -18.08 4.90
C GLN A 117 -3.68 -16.67 4.47
N LEU A 118 -2.81 -15.95 3.75
CA LEU A 118 -3.10 -14.62 3.21
C LEU A 118 -4.34 -14.62 2.30
N LEU A 119 -4.44 -15.59 1.38
CA LEU A 119 -5.58 -15.69 0.47
C LEU A 119 -6.87 -16.10 1.21
N ARG A 120 -6.79 -16.93 2.24
CA ARG A 120 -7.94 -17.25 3.11
C ARG A 120 -8.43 -16.02 3.87
N ASP A 121 -7.52 -15.27 4.46
CA ASP A 121 -7.83 -14.03 5.19
C ASP A 121 -8.51 -12.97 4.33
N LEU A 122 -8.18 -12.96 3.03
CA LEU A 122 -8.79 -12.07 2.04
C LEU A 122 -10.01 -12.70 1.32
N SER A 123 -10.47 -13.87 1.75
CA SER A 123 -11.57 -14.62 1.12
C SER A 123 -11.34 -14.88 -0.39
N LEU A 124 -10.10 -15.17 -0.76
CA LEU A 124 -9.67 -15.46 -2.14
C LEU A 124 -9.22 -16.90 -2.36
N TRP A 125 -9.10 -17.70 -1.31
CA TRP A 125 -8.54 -19.06 -1.43
C TRP A 125 -9.33 -19.96 -2.38
N ASP A 126 -10.66 -19.90 -2.33
CA ASP A 126 -11.53 -20.68 -3.21
C ASP A 126 -11.46 -20.24 -4.69
N LYS A 127 -10.92 -19.05 -4.93
CA LYS A 127 -10.68 -18.46 -6.26
C LYS A 127 -9.20 -18.40 -6.64
N ARG A 128 -8.31 -19.11 -5.91
CA ARG A 128 -6.86 -19.06 -6.14
C ARG A 128 -6.43 -19.45 -7.55
N ASP A 129 -7.19 -20.33 -8.22
CA ASP A 129 -6.91 -20.82 -9.57
C ASP A 129 -7.69 -20.02 -10.65
N ALA A 130 -8.62 -19.15 -10.26
CA ALA A 130 -9.37 -18.29 -11.17
C ALA A 130 -8.46 -17.21 -11.75
N ARG A 131 -8.71 -16.84 -13.00
CA ARG A 131 -8.00 -15.73 -13.65
C ARG A 131 -8.51 -14.40 -13.12
N ILE A 132 -7.61 -13.42 -12.96
CA ILE A 132 -7.96 -12.15 -12.30
C ILE A 132 -9.05 -11.40 -13.08
N PHE A 133 -9.05 -11.46 -14.42
CA PHE A 133 -10.06 -10.76 -15.21
C PHE A 133 -11.49 -11.30 -14.99
N GLU A 134 -11.65 -12.57 -14.56
CA GLU A 134 -12.93 -13.22 -14.28
C GLU A 134 -13.56 -12.80 -12.94
N LEU A 135 -12.79 -12.11 -12.09
CA LEU A 135 -13.20 -11.73 -10.74
C LEU A 135 -14.06 -10.47 -10.74
N SER A 136 -14.93 -10.35 -9.73
CA SER A 136 -15.64 -9.09 -9.44
C SER A 136 -14.66 -7.96 -9.07
N GLY A 137 -15.10 -6.71 -9.18
CA GLY A 137 -14.29 -5.53 -8.80
C GLY A 137 -13.78 -5.60 -7.36
N GLY A 138 -14.64 -6.01 -6.42
CA GLY A 138 -14.24 -6.20 -5.01
C GLY A 138 -13.20 -7.30 -4.84
N MET A 139 -13.32 -8.42 -5.56
CA MET A 139 -12.32 -9.49 -5.53
C MET A 139 -11.00 -9.05 -6.16
N LYS A 140 -11.04 -8.30 -7.27
CA LYS A 140 -9.84 -7.71 -7.89
C LYS A 140 -9.11 -6.79 -6.91
N ARG A 141 -9.85 -5.98 -6.15
CA ARG A 141 -9.27 -5.14 -5.09
C ARG A 141 -8.58 -5.98 -4.02
N ARG A 142 -9.21 -7.06 -3.55
CA ARG A 142 -8.59 -7.99 -2.59
C ARG A 142 -7.33 -8.65 -3.16
N VAL A 143 -7.29 -8.98 -4.46
CA VAL A 143 -6.08 -9.49 -5.13
C VAL A 143 -4.95 -8.45 -5.11
N MET A 144 -5.24 -7.17 -5.35
CA MET A 144 -4.24 -6.10 -5.23
C MET A 144 -3.64 -6.01 -3.83
N ILE A 145 -4.47 -6.18 -2.81
CA ILE A 145 -4.02 -6.22 -1.41
C ILE A 145 -3.18 -7.48 -1.14
N ALA A 146 -3.60 -8.65 -1.66
CA ALA A 146 -2.81 -9.87 -1.57
C ALA A 146 -1.44 -9.71 -2.22
N LYS A 147 -1.35 -9.08 -3.38
CA LYS A 147 -0.08 -8.73 -4.05
C LYS A 147 0.78 -7.86 -3.14
N ALA A 148 0.22 -6.78 -2.62
CA ALA A 148 0.93 -5.83 -1.77
C ALA A 148 1.46 -6.46 -0.47
N LEU A 149 0.78 -7.50 0.05
CA LEU A 149 1.15 -8.23 1.26
C LEU A 149 1.99 -9.50 1.02
N SER A 150 2.13 -9.94 -0.24
CA SER A 150 2.74 -11.24 -0.57
C SER A 150 4.20 -11.41 -0.08
N HIS A 151 4.94 -10.32 0.05
CA HIS A 151 6.32 -10.28 0.52
C HIS A 151 6.47 -9.97 2.02
N GLN A 152 5.36 -9.97 2.78
CA GLN A 152 5.31 -9.70 4.23
C GLN A 152 5.83 -8.30 4.62
N PRO A 153 5.31 -7.21 4.04
CA PRO A 153 5.72 -5.86 4.39
C PRO A 153 5.26 -5.50 5.81
N GLN A 154 5.95 -4.54 6.44
CA GLN A 154 5.56 -3.99 7.73
C GLN A 154 4.55 -2.84 7.60
N ILE A 155 4.51 -2.21 6.42
CA ILE A 155 3.72 -1.02 6.12
C ILE A 155 2.91 -1.27 4.86
N LEU A 156 1.62 -0.98 4.91
CA LEU A 156 0.70 -1.06 3.77
C LEU A 156 0.13 0.31 3.46
N PHE A 157 0.36 0.78 2.23
CA PHE A 157 -0.30 1.97 1.69
C PHE A 157 -1.54 1.58 0.89
N LEU A 158 -2.65 2.26 1.16
CA LEU A 158 -3.92 2.11 0.47
C LEU A 158 -4.32 3.48 -0.08
N ASP A 159 -4.18 3.67 -1.39
CA ASP A 159 -4.57 4.92 -2.03
C ASP A 159 -6.05 4.86 -2.41
N GLU A 160 -6.88 5.63 -1.70
CA GLU A 160 -8.34 5.71 -1.84
C GLU A 160 -9.04 4.33 -1.87
N PRO A 161 -8.87 3.49 -0.85
CA PRO A 161 -9.30 2.10 -0.89
C PRO A 161 -10.81 1.92 -1.03
N THR A 162 -11.61 2.95 -0.71
CA THR A 162 -13.07 2.92 -0.75
C THR A 162 -13.68 3.79 -1.84
N ALA A 163 -12.86 4.36 -2.74
CA ALA A 163 -13.36 5.16 -3.85
C ALA A 163 -14.20 4.30 -4.81
N GLY A 164 -15.44 4.76 -5.09
CA GLY A 164 -16.33 4.10 -6.05
C GLY A 164 -16.87 2.73 -5.64
N VAL A 165 -16.74 2.35 -4.35
CA VAL A 165 -17.32 1.10 -3.83
C VAL A 165 -18.61 1.37 -3.06
N ASP A 166 -19.53 0.39 -3.09
CA ASP A 166 -20.76 0.43 -2.32
C ASP A 166 -20.51 0.31 -0.80
N VAL A 167 -21.57 0.55 0.00
CA VAL A 167 -21.50 0.59 1.46
C VAL A 167 -21.05 -0.76 2.06
N GLU A 168 -21.49 -1.88 1.48
CA GLU A 168 -21.19 -3.21 2.00
C GLU A 168 -19.71 -3.56 1.76
N LEU A 169 -19.21 -3.35 0.54
CA LEU A 169 -17.79 -3.51 0.19
C LEU A 169 -16.88 -2.60 1.00
N ARG A 170 -17.34 -1.37 1.33
CA ARG A 170 -16.62 -0.44 2.19
C ARG A 170 -16.47 -1.01 3.61
N ARG A 171 -17.56 -1.53 4.18
CA ARG A 171 -17.54 -2.16 5.50
C ARG A 171 -16.59 -3.36 5.56
N ASP A 172 -16.61 -4.21 4.54
CA ASP A 172 -15.70 -5.35 4.42
C ASP A 172 -14.24 -4.91 4.35
N MET A 173 -13.95 -3.85 3.59
CA MET A 173 -12.61 -3.25 3.51
C MET A 173 -12.11 -2.79 4.89
N TRP A 174 -12.95 -2.09 5.65
CA TRP A 174 -12.58 -1.63 6.99
C TRP A 174 -12.34 -2.78 7.96
N ASN A 175 -13.14 -3.85 7.90
CA ASN A 175 -12.93 -5.05 8.72
C ASN A 175 -11.59 -5.70 8.40
N MET A 176 -11.23 -5.79 7.13
CA MET A 176 -9.94 -6.32 6.68
C MET A 176 -8.78 -5.44 7.16
N VAL A 177 -8.88 -4.11 7.02
CA VAL A 177 -7.87 -3.15 7.48
C VAL A 177 -7.60 -3.30 8.98
N ARG A 178 -8.66 -3.43 9.80
CA ARG A 178 -8.54 -3.66 11.24
C ARG A 178 -7.83 -4.98 11.54
N GLY A 179 -8.20 -6.06 10.86
CA GLY A 179 -7.55 -7.36 11.02
C GLY A 179 -6.06 -7.36 10.65
N LEU A 180 -5.67 -6.60 9.62
CA LEU A 180 -4.25 -6.43 9.26
C LEU A 180 -3.48 -5.65 10.35
N ARG A 181 -4.08 -4.59 10.90
CA ARG A 181 -3.49 -3.84 12.02
C ARG A 181 -3.28 -4.73 13.25
N GLU A 182 -4.26 -5.55 13.61
CA GLU A 182 -4.17 -6.48 14.75
C GLU A 182 -3.00 -7.48 14.59
N ARG A 183 -2.61 -7.78 13.36
CA ARG A 183 -1.41 -8.59 13.04
C ARG A 183 -0.11 -7.78 13.01
N GLY A 184 -0.16 -6.50 13.39
CA GLY A 184 1.00 -5.64 13.52
C GLY A 184 1.41 -4.89 12.24
N VAL A 185 0.60 -4.92 11.18
CA VAL A 185 0.84 -4.12 9.98
C VAL A 185 0.49 -2.67 10.26
N THR A 186 1.38 -1.75 9.93
CA THR A 186 1.10 -0.31 9.94
C THR A 186 0.38 0.05 8.65
N ILE A 187 -0.73 0.78 8.73
CA ILE A 187 -1.55 1.08 7.56
C ILE A 187 -1.63 2.59 7.37
N ILE A 188 -1.29 3.03 6.17
CA ILE A 188 -1.46 4.40 5.73
C ILE A 188 -2.48 4.41 4.59
N LEU A 189 -3.52 5.20 4.73
CA LEU A 189 -4.54 5.29 3.70
C LEU A 189 -4.85 6.74 3.35
N THR A 190 -5.23 6.96 2.10
CA THR A 190 -5.82 8.24 1.67
C THR A 190 -7.33 8.09 1.60
N THR A 191 -8.04 9.13 1.96
CA THR A 191 -9.49 9.21 1.79
C THR A 191 -9.95 10.65 1.63
N HIS A 192 -11.09 10.82 0.97
CA HIS A 192 -11.81 12.09 0.89
C HIS A 192 -12.94 12.18 1.91
N TYR A 193 -13.28 11.07 2.56
CA TYR A 193 -14.40 10.96 3.49
C TYR A 193 -13.90 10.69 4.91
N ILE A 194 -14.48 11.42 5.87
CA ILE A 194 -14.37 11.15 7.31
C ILE A 194 -15.63 10.38 7.66
N GLU A 195 -15.54 9.11 7.97
CA GLU A 195 -16.60 8.31 8.58
C GLU A 195 -16.22 7.95 10.01
#